data_691a6dce13dbed5727f9bb3e3b96a8c2
#
_entry.id   691a6dce13dbed5727f9bb3e3b96a8c2
#
_cell.length_a   1.000
_cell.length_b   1.000
_cell.length_c   1.000
_cell.angle_alpha   90.00
_cell.angle_beta   90.00
_cell.angle_gamma   90.00
#
_symmetry.space_group_name_H-M   'P 1'
#
loop_
_entity.id
_entity.type
_entity.pdbx_description
1 polymer ?
#
loop_
_entity_poly.entity_id
_entity_poly.type
_entity_poly.pdbx_seq_one_letter_code
_entity_poly.pdbx_strand_id
1 'polypeptide(L)'
;MKKTIFLIFSLLLIYFIILCSILSCKRELTQNKFSLENSEITAKSTLSIFSTSELSELTAQWANEFSSLNPEVTIKVAHISETSIAEKFDKTSSLIFTSGELDTTFFNKSNWKEVVGRDVIVPIVNSRNPFINEIIAQGISFEVFTQVINDPELRNWGTLLKNQKNIPVNLYFTDDASTNSGLEKLLNVNQININGMKVGEGEDFISAVQRDPYSIGITKLTNILDFNNQSFFENIKLLPIDKNDNGKIDYWENIYDDSNVLLRGVWIGKYPMVLSNNIYSISASKPTNKTAQLFLKWILTDGQKFLNNYGYNDLIQNERLAKVDLIDGYKVEPIAANNYTFSKKALLYFVYLPLIVFLFFLIVILAINGIQYMKSIMSDKQDISFAPNFVFNESFIEKPQGLYYDKTHTWAFMEKDGVVMVGVDDFLQHTTGPLTSVKMKYPGERVKKGKKILSISQAGKQLDIYAPFSGIIKEQNKVLTTNASLINSSPYTDGWVYKIEPTNWLKEIRYLFMGEKYKEWLKSEFSRLKDFFSVYVNPEKVKYAHILQDGGELKDGILVDFGPEVWEDFQTSFIDVSF
;
A
#
# COMPACT_ATOMS: atom_id res chain seq x y z
N MET A 1 -24.10 26.92 41.62
CA MET A 1 -23.31 26.91 40.37
C MET A 1 -23.05 25.51 39.79
N LYS A 2 -22.45 24.54 40.49
CA LYS A 2 -22.17 23.20 39.90
C LYS A 2 -23.44 22.45 39.42
N LYS A 3 -24.58 22.52 40.16
CA LYS A 3 -25.85 21.87 39.77
C LYS A 3 -26.52 22.51 38.56
N THR A 4 -26.44 23.83 38.38
CA THR A 4 -26.98 24.53 37.19
C THR A 4 -26.18 24.26 35.93
N ILE A 5 -24.85 24.16 36.04
CA ILE A 5 -23.95 23.80 34.93
C ILE A 5 -24.22 22.34 34.48
N PHE A 6 -24.41 21.44 35.44
CA PHE A 6 -24.74 20.03 35.15
C PHE A 6 -26.11 19.88 34.46
N LEU A 7 -27.11 20.67 34.84
CA LEU A 7 -28.44 20.66 34.22
C LEU A 7 -28.39 21.16 32.75
N ILE A 8 -27.65 22.24 32.51
CA ILE A 8 -27.44 22.78 31.14
C ILE A 8 -26.68 21.77 30.27
N PHE A 9 -25.67 21.10 30.82
CA PHE A 9 -24.90 20.09 30.08
C PHE A 9 -25.76 18.86 29.74
N SER A 10 -26.64 18.42 30.65
CA SER A 10 -27.55 17.30 30.37
C SER A 10 -28.61 17.64 29.31
N LEU A 11 -29.13 18.87 29.30
CA LEU A 11 -30.08 19.34 28.29
C LEU A 11 -29.43 19.47 26.92
N LEU A 12 -28.19 19.94 26.84
CA LEU A 12 -27.41 19.99 25.59
C LEU A 12 -27.08 18.60 25.07
N LEU A 13 -26.77 17.65 25.95
CA LEU A 13 -26.51 16.26 25.58
C LEU A 13 -27.78 15.58 25.03
N ILE A 14 -28.93 15.81 25.64
CA ILE A 14 -30.22 15.29 25.17
C ILE A 14 -30.57 15.90 23.81
N TYR A 15 -30.37 17.20 23.64
CA TYR A 15 -30.57 17.87 22.32
C TYR A 15 -29.65 17.31 21.24
N PHE A 16 -28.40 17.06 21.58
CA PHE A 16 -27.42 16.44 20.65
C PHE A 16 -27.80 15.00 20.29
N ILE A 17 -28.29 14.20 21.24
CA ILE A 17 -28.75 12.83 20.99
C ILE A 17 -30.01 12.83 20.11
N ILE A 18 -30.93 13.76 20.30
CA ILE A 18 -32.12 13.90 19.46
C ILE A 18 -31.71 14.34 18.03
N LEU A 19 -30.77 15.25 17.91
CA LEU A 19 -30.26 15.71 16.63
C LEU A 19 -29.54 14.58 15.86
N CYS A 20 -28.73 13.77 16.54
CA CYS A 20 -28.08 12.59 15.97
C CYS A 20 -29.10 11.53 15.57
N SER A 21 -30.16 11.29 16.30
CA SER A 21 -31.20 10.33 15.95
C SER A 21 -32.03 10.79 14.74
N ILE A 22 -32.31 12.08 14.60
CA ILE A 22 -33.00 12.63 13.42
C ILE A 22 -32.09 12.56 12.16
N LEU A 23 -30.79 12.77 12.30
CA LEU A 23 -29.82 12.63 11.23
C LEU A 23 -29.57 11.15 10.84
N SER A 24 -29.65 10.23 11.79
CA SER A 24 -29.53 8.78 11.56
C SER A 24 -30.76 8.21 10.85
N CYS A 25 -31.96 8.77 11.10
CA CYS A 25 -33.22 8.27 10.52
C CYS A 25 -33.42 8.63 9.05
N LYS A 26 -32.55 9.46 8.42
CA LYS A 26 -32.57 9.76 6.97
C LYS A 26 -31.43 9.12 6.17
N ARG A 27 -30.69 8.22 6.76
CA ARG A 27 -29.75 7.35 6.05
C ARG A 27 -30.36 5.95 5.93
N GLU A 28 -31.38 5.80 5.13
CA GLU A 28 -31.53 4.55 4.38
C GLU A 28 -30.32 4.44 3.48
N LEU A 29 -29.27 3.84 4.03
CA LEU A 29 -28.23 3.22 3.25
C LEU A 29 -28.94 2.18 2.39
N THR A 30 -29.12 2.49 1.10
CA THR A 30 -29.18 1.47 0.10
C THR A 30 -27.95 0.59 0.34
N GLN A 31 -28.15 -0.49 1.11
CA GLN A 31 -27.25 -1.62 1.10
C GLN A 31 -27.32 -2.16 -0.33
N ASN A 32 -26.45 -1.67 -1.19
CA ASN A 32 -26.03 -2.47 -2.33
C ASN A 32 -25.30 -3.66 -1.71
N LYS A 33 -26.09 -4.68 -1.32
CA LYS A 33 -25.65 -6.04 -1.35
C LYS A 33 -25.02 -6.21 -2.71
N PHE A 34 -23.71 -6.39 -2.74
CA PHE A 34 -23.02 -7.02 -3.85
C PHE A 34 -23.31 -8.54 -3.74
N SER A 35 -24.58 -8.89 -3.90
CA SER A 35 -24.92 -10.14 -4.52
C SER A 35 -24.71 -9.83 -6.00
N LEU A 36 -23.81 -10.55 -6.68
CA LEU A 36 -24.04 -10.83 -8.08
C LEU A 36 -25.52 -11.14 -8.16
N GLU A 37 -26.34 -10.19 -8.62
CA GLU A 37 -27.66 -10.55 -9.09
C GLU A 37 -27.39 -11.72 -10.01
N ASN A 38 -27.92 -12.87 -9.65
CA ASN A 38 -28.05 -14.00 -10.55
C ASN A 38 -28.87 -13.49 -11.72
N SER A 39 -28.23 -12.73 -12.61
CA SER A 39 -28.76 -12.50 -13.93
C SER A 39 -28.55 -13.82 -14.62
N GLU A 40 -29.52 -14.73 -14.37
CA GLU A 40 -29.64 -16.04 -15.00
C GLU A 40 -29.34 -15.86 -16.47
N ILE A 41 -28.23 -16.44 -16.92
CA ILE A 41 -27.98 -16.64 -18.33
C ILE A 41 -28.96 -17.76 -18.70
N THR A 42 -30.17 -17.38 -19.07
CA THR A 42 -31.30 -18.32 -19.36
C THR A 42 -31.17 -18.97 -20.73
N ALA A 43 -30.18 -18.60 -21.55
CA ALA A 43 -29.93 -19.17 -22.87
C ALA A 43 -28.49 -19.68 -22.98
N LYS A 44 -28.32 -20.88 -23.58
CA LYS A 44 -27.00 -21.42 -23.93
C LYS A 44 -26.22 -20.39 -24.72
N SER A 45 -25.08 -19.97 -24.18
CA SER A 45 -24.19 -18.99 -24.80
C SER A 45 -22.78 -19.56 -25.00
N THR A 46 -22.18 -19.25 -26.13
CA THR A 46 -20.80 -19.61 -26.43
C THR A 46 -19.97 -18.33 -26.52
N LEU A 47 -18.92 -18.26 -25.74
CA LEU A 47 -17.93 -17.17 -25.80
C LEU A 47 -16.64 -17.73 -26.39
N SER A 48 -16.12 -17.10 -27.45
CA SER A 48 -14.81 -17.42 -28.00
C SER A 48 -13.81 -16.40 -27.48
N ILE A 49 -12.70 -16.87 -26.91
CA ILE A 49 -11.60 -16.04 -26.43
C ILE A 49 -10.29 -16.51 -27.07
N PHE A 50 -9.37 -15.59 -27.20
CA PHE A 50 -8.02 -15.86 -27.69
C PHE A 50 -7.01 -15.60 -26.58
N SER A 51 -5.91 -16.34 -26.59
CA SER A 51 -4.83 -16.18 -25.61
C SER A 51 -3.48 -16.38 -26.29
N THR A 52 -2.50 -15.56 -25.94
CA THR A 52 -1.10 -15.87 -26.29
C THR A 52 -0.66 -17.16 -25.60
N SER A 53 0.38 -17.81 -26.14
CA SER A 53 0.85 -19.11 -25.65
C SER A 53 1.16 -19.11 -24.15
N GLU A 54 1.77 -18.05 -23.66
CA GLU A 54 2.18 -17.86 -22.26
C GLU A 54 1.02 -17.82 -21.28
N LEU A 55 -0.13 -17.26 -21.69
CA LEU A 55 -1.33 -17.15 -20.84
C LEU A 55 -2.32 -18.31 -21.08
N SER A 56 -1.97 -19.28 -21.91
CA SER A 56 -2.89 -20.32 -22.35
C SER A 56 -3.44 -21.18 -21.21
N GLU A 57 -2.58 -21.59 -20.29
CA GLU A 57 -2.98 -22.43 -19.16
C GLU A 57 -3.87 -21.65 -18.17
N LEU A 58 -3.50 -20.40 -17.84
CA LEU A 58 -4.28 -19.52 -16.99
C LEU A 58 -5.66 -19.24 -17.59
N THR A 59 -5.71 -18.91 -18.89
CA THR A 59 -7.00 -18.62 -19.56
C THR A 59 -7.86 -19.86 -19.70
N ALA A 60 -7.28 -21.04 -19.92
CA ALA A 60 -7.99 -22.31 -19.90
C ALA A 60 -8.58 -22.61 -18.50
N GLN A 61 -7.81 -22.37 -17.45
CA GLN A 61 -8.28 -22.50 -16.07
C GLN A 61 -9.44 -21.55 -15.78
N TRP A 62 -9.32 -20.28 -16.15
CA TRP A 62 -10.41 -19.30 -16.02
C TRP A 62 -11.67 -19.74 -16.77
N ALA A 63 -11.51 -20.21 -18.02
CA ALA A 63 -12.63 -20.68 -18.85
C ALA A 63 -13.34 -21.88 -18.23
N ASN A 64 -12.58 -22.86 -17.75
CA ASN A 64 -13.10 -24.07 -17.13
C ASN A 64 -13.84 -23.77 -15.83
N GLU A 65 -13.24 -22.99 -14.94
CA GLU A 65 -13.86 -22.63 -13.66
C GLU A 65 -15.12 -21.80 -13.85
N PHE A 66 -15.08 -20.80 -14.73
CA PHE A 66 -16.25 -19.99 -15.01
C PHE A 66 -17.39 -20.82 -15.62
N SER A 67 -17.08 -21.73 -16.57
CA SER A 67 -18.09 -22.64 -17.17
C SER A 67 -18.64 -23.63 -16.15
N SER A 68 -17.84 -24.08 -15.18
CA SER A 68 -18.32 -24.96 -14.09
C SER A 68 -19.33 -24.25 -13.18
N LEU A 69 -19.12 -22.96 -12.92
CA LEU A 69 -20.03 -22.11 -12.14
C LEU A 69 -21.26 -21.66 -12.93
N ASN A 70 -21.17 -21.68 -14.27
CA ASN A 70 -22.23 -21.25 -15.19
C ASN A 70 -22.46 -22.31 -16.28
N PRO A 71 -23.19 -23.40 -16.00
CA PRO A 71 -23.31 -24.54 -16.91
C PRO A 71 -23.93 -24.21 -18.29
N GLU A 72 -24.66 -23.08 -18.38
CA GLU A 72 -25.24 -22.61 -19.66
C GLU A 72 -24.21 -21.87 -20.55
N VAL A 73 -22.98 -21.65 -20.04
CA VAL A 73 -21.91 -20.94 -20.75
C VAL A 73 -20.81 -21.92 -21.17
N THR A 74 -20.51 -21.93 -22.47
CA THR A 74 -19.35 -22.64 -23.01
C THR A 74 -18.31 -21.62 -23.47
N ILE A 75 -17.10 -21.64 -22.86
CA ILE A 75 -15.99 -20.80 -23.29
C ILE A 75 -15.01 -21.62 -24.14
N LYS A 76 -14.76 -21.14 -25.36
CA LYS A 76 -13.77 -21.75 -26.27
C LYS A 76 -12.51 -20.89 -26.25
N VAL A 77 -11.40 -21.47 -25.79
CA VAL A 77 -10.09 -20.83 -25.79
C VAL A 77 -9.33 -21.24 -27.05
N ALA A 78 -8.83 -20.28 -27.80
CA ALA A 78 -7.99 -20.52 -28.96
C ALA A 78 -6.65 -19.79 -28.80
N HIS A 79 -5.55 -20.45 -29.23
CA HIS A 79 -4.23 -19.84 -29.17
C HIS A 79 -4.03 -18.86 -30.32
N ILE A 80 -3.30 -17.80 -30.04
CA ILE A 80 -2.93 -16.77 -31.00
C ILE A 80 -1.45 -16.39 -30.79
N SER A 81 -0.70 -16.24 -31.90
CA SER A 81 0.63 -15.64 -31.83
C SER A 81 0.54 -14.13 -31.64
N GLU A 82 1.52 -13.53 -30.96
CA GLU A 82 1.57 -12.08 -30.74
C GLU A 82 1.50 -11.31 -32.06
N THR A 83 2.18 -11.79 -33.11
CA THR A 83 2.15 -11.20 -34.45
C THR A 83 0.79 -11.23 -35.13
N SER A 84 -0.08 -12.18 -34.74
CA SER A 84 -1.43 -12.34 -35.30
C SER A 84 -2.51 -11.60 -34.52
N ILE A 85 -2.17 -10.96 -33.40
CA ILE A 85 -3.13 -10.19 -32.58
C ILE A 85 -3.77 -9.10 -33.44
N ALA A 86 -2.98 -8.33 -34.20
CA ALA A 86 -3.48 -7.24 -35.04
C ALA A 86 -4.53 -7.71 -36.08
N GLU A 87 -4.30 -8.85 -36.73
CA GLU A 87 -5.23 -9.39 -37.73
C GLU A 87 -6.56 -9.88 -37.12
N LYS A 88 -6.52 -10.45 -35.94
CA LYS A 88 -7.70 -10.97 -35.23
C LYS A 88 -8.47 -9.86 -34.57
N PHE A 89 -7.78 -8.82 -34.11
CA PHE A 89 -8.34 -7.70 -33.38
C PHE A 89 -9.41 -6.95 -34.18
N ASP A 90 -9.19 -6.67 -35.47
CA ASP A 90 -10.12 -5.95 -36.32
C ASP A 90 -11.35 -6.79 -36.78
N LYS A 91 -11.28 -8.10 -36.66
CA LYS A 91 -12.28 -9.02 -37.24
C LYS A 91 -13.29 -9.60 -36.25
N THR A 92 -13.05 -9.47 -34.95
CA THR A 92 -13.89 -10.14 -33.94
C THR A 92 -14.15 -9.26 -32.72
N SER A 93 -15.37 -9.36 -32.18
CA SER A 93 -15.73 -8.84 -30.85
C SER A 93 -15.29 -9.77 -29.71
N SER A 94 -14.32 -10.65 -29.96
CA SER A 94 -13.80 -11.62 -29.00
C SER A 94 -12.80 -10.95 -28.05
N LEU A 95 -12.68 -11.51 -26.84
CA LEU A 95 -11.64 -11.10 -25.89
C LEU A 95 -10.31 -11.76 -26.26
N ILE A 96 -9.24 -11.00 -26.22
CA ILE A 96 -7.88 -11.50 -26.41
C ILE A 96 -7.08 -11.21 -25.14
N PHE A 97 -6.40 -12.21 -24.59
CA PHE A 97 -5.54 -12.10 -23.41
C PHE A 97 -4.09 -12.14 -23.84
N THR A 98 -3.32 -11.16 -23.37
CA THR A 98 -1.89 -10.99 -23.70
C THR A 98 -1.14 -10.30 -22.57
N SER A 99 0.17 -10.54 -22.47
CA SER A 99 1.09 -9.89 -21.52
C SER A 99 2.02 -8.91 -22.24
N GLY A 100 2.55 -7.94 -21.49
CA GLY A 100 3.48 -6.93 -21.99
C GLY A 100 2.81 -5.69 -22.58
N GLU A 101 3.62 -4.71 -22.96
CA GLU A 101 3.14 -3.51 -23.63
C GLU A 101 2.83 -3.82 -25.09
N LEU A 102 1.61 -3.58 -25.46
CA LEU A 102 1.21 -3.69 -26.86
C LEU A 102 1.62 -2.43 -27.61
N ASP A 103 2.17 -2.63 -28.81
CA ASP A 103 2.54 -1.53 -29.69
C ASP A 103 1.33 -0.59 -29.90
N THR A 104 1.48 0.67 -29.48
CA THR A 104 0.43 1.69 -29.54
C THR A 104 -0.01 2.00 -30.97
N THR A 105 0.76 1.60 -31.99
CA THR A 105 0.42 1.76 -33.41
C THR A 105 -0.79 0.94 -33.81
N PHE A 106 -1.06 -0.18 -33.11
CA PHE A 106 -2.22 -1.06 -33.36
C PHE A 106 -3.50 -0.60 -32.66
N PHE A 107 -3.40 0.33 -31.69
CA PHE A 107 -4.56 0.78 -30.91
C PHE A 107 -5.10 2.12 -31.41
N ASN A 108 -6.28 2.09 -32.02
CA ASN A 108 -7.08 3.28 -32.26
C ASN A 108 -7.77 3.72 -30.95
N LYS A 109 -8.16 5.00 -30.84
CA LYS A 109 -8.86 5.56 -29.66
C LYS A 109 -10.17 4.83 -29.29
N SER A 110 -10.72 4.02 -30.18
CA SER A 110 -11.97 3.23 -29.98
C SER A 110 -11.73 1.86 -29.37
N ASN A 111 -10.48 1.41 -29.30
CA ASN A 111 -10.17 0.06 -28.82
C ASN A 111 -10.28 0.00 -27.29
N TRP A 112 -10.77 -1.13 -26.81
CA TRP A 112 -10.93 -1.38 -25.39
C TRP A 112 -9.81 -2.29 -24.88
N LYS A 113 -9.18 -1.90 -23.78
CA LYS A 113 -8.22 -2.71 -23.06
C LYS A 113 -8.42 -2.59 -21.55
N GLU A 114 -8.32 -3.71 -20.85
CA GLU A 114 -8.45 -3.77 -19.40
C GLU A 114 -7.31 -4.61 -18.82
N VAL A 115 -6.69 -4.10 -17.74
CA VAL A 115 -5.66 -4.85 -17.02
C VAL A 115 -6.35 -5.89 -16.14
N VAL A 116 -5.97 -7.15 -16.28
CA VAL A 116 -6.56 -8.29 -15.54
C VAL A 116 -5.58 -8.97 -14.60
N GLY A 117 -4.30 -8.65 -14.66
CA GLY A 117 -3.24 -9.18 -13.82
C GLY A 117 -1.91 -8.50 -14.13
N ARG A 118 -0.83 -8.97 -13.50
CA ARG A 118 0.53 -8.50 -13.75
C ARG A 118 1.49 -9.66 -13.95
N ASP A 119 2.41 -9.49 -14.89
CA ASP A 119 3.55 -10.35 -15.14
C ASP A 119 4.79 -9.74 -14.46
N VAL A 120 5.71 -10.57 -13.99
CA VAL A 120 6.88 -10.13 -13.21
C VAL A 120 8.16 -10.57 -13.92
N ILE A 121 9.00 -9.61 -14.26
CA ILE A 121 10.34 -9.84 -14.79
C ILE A 121 11.32 -9.96 -13.63
N VAL A 122 12.11 -11.00 -13.64
CA VAL A 122 13.05 -11.29 -12.55
C VAL A 122 14.48 -11.48 -13.05
N PRO A 123 15.45 -10.85 -12.40
CA PRO A 123 16.84 -11.24 -12.54
C PRO A 123 17.09 -12.50 -11.71
N ILE A 124 17.83 -13.43 -12.29
CA ILE A 124 18.20 -14.71 -11.68
C ILE A 124 19.70 -14.92 -11.72
N VAL A 125 20.18 -15.79 -10.87
CA VAL A 125 21.58 -16.15 -10.76
C VAL A 125 21.72 -17.67 -10.59
N ASN A 126 22.81 -18.23 -11.10
CA ASN A 126 23.14 -19.61 -10.83
C ASN A 126 23.46 -19.80 -9.35
N SER A 127 22.81 -20.76 -8.68
CA SER A 127 23.01 -21.03 -7.23
C SER A 127 24.44 -21.55 -6.91
N ARG A 128 25.19 -21.99 -7.92
CA ARG A 128 26.60 -22.40 -7.80
C ARG A 128 27.58 -21.25 -8.01
N ASN A 129 27.09 -20.01 -8.14
CA ASN A 129 27.94 -18.83 -8.22
C ASN A 129 28.85 -18.77 -6.96
N PRO A 130 30.18 -18.61 -7.10
CA PRO A 130 31.09 -18.54 -5.97
C PRO A 130 30.80 -17.41 -4.97
N PHE A 131 30.04 -16.39 -5.40
CA PHE A 131 29.67 -15.21 -4.61
C PHE A 131 28.22 -15.29 -4.08
N ILE A 132 27.57 -16.42 -4.19
CA ILE A 132 26.12 -16.54 -3.90
C ILE A 132 25.76 -16.07 -2.48
N ASN A 133 26.60 -16.36 -1.49
CA ASN A 133 26.35 -15.92 -0.10
C ASN A 133 26.46 -14.40 0.05
N GLU A 134 27.41 -13.78 -0.65
CA GLU A 134 27.59 -12.33 -0.69
C GLU A 134 26.42 -11.66 -1.43
N ILE A 135 26.02 -12.21 -2.57
CA ILE A 135 24.86 -11.78 -3.36
C ILE A 135 23.58 -11.79 -2.52
N ILE A 136 23.32 -12.88 -1.80
CA ILE A 136 22.11 -13.01 -0.98
C ILE A 136 22.12 -12.03 0.21
N ALA A 137 23.30 -11.82 0.83
CA ALA A 137 23.41 -10.99 2.01
C ALA A 137 23.29 -9.48 1.70
N GLN A 138 23.94 -9.02 0.63
CA GLN A 138 23.99 -7.59 0.32
C GLN A 138 23.02 -7.17 -0.78
N GLY A 139 22.56 -8.10 -1.63
CA GLY A 139 21.82 -7.77 -2.84
C GLY A 139 22.65 -7.02 -3.88
N ILE A 140 22.00 -6.63 -4.96
CA ILE A 140 22.58 -5.78 -6.01
C ILE A 140 21.81 -4.47 -6.04
N SER A 141 22.50 -3.35 -5.89
CA SER A 141 21.91 -2.02 -6.04
C SER A 141 21.16 -1.91 -7.37
N PHE A 142 19.94 -1.40 -7.32
CA PHE A 142 19.10 -1.24 -8.51
C PHE A 142 19.77 -0.36 -9.57
N GLU A 143 20.44 0.71 -9.14
CA GLU A 143 21.16 1.61 -10.03
C GLU A 143 22.35 0.92 -10.68
N VAL A 144 23.19 0.21 -9.90
CA VAL A 144 24.35 -0.53 -10.42
C VAL A 144 23.90 -1.64 -11.37
N PHE A 145 22.82 -2.35 -11.05
CA PHE A 145 22.25 -3.37 -11.94
C PHE A 145 21.86 -2.79 -13.31
N THR A 146 21.18 -1.63 -13.31
CA THR A 146 20.80 -0.92 -14.54
C THR A 146 22.02 -0.50 -15.36
N GLN A 147 23.06 0.02 -14.70
CA GLN A 147 24.32 0.40 -15.36
C GLN A 147 25.02 -0.78 -15.98
N VAL A 148 25.13 -1.91 -15.28
CA VAL A 148 25.77 -3.15 -15.79
C VAL A 148 25.03 -3.75 -16.97
N ILE A 149 23.71 -3.65 -17.02
CA ILE A 149 22.95 -4.08 -18.19
C ILE A 149 23.27 -3.19 -19.39
N ASN A 150 23.30 -1.87 -19.20
CA ASN A 150 23.44 -0.89 -20.26
C ASN A 150 24.87 -0.80 -20.80
N ASP A 151 25.90 -0.93 -19.94
CA ASP A 151 27.30 -0.76 -20.29
C ASP A 151 28.10 -2.08 -20.20
N PRO A 152 28.55 -2.64 -21.36
CA PRO A 152 29.36 -3.85 -21.38
C PRO A 152 30.66 -3.77 -20.58
N GLU A 153 31.28 -2.59 -20.45
CA GLU A 153 32.54 -2.43 -19.73
C GLU A 153 32.40 -2.59 -18.23
N LEU A 154 31.19 -2.35 -17.70
CA LEU A 154 30.87 -2.50 -16.29
C LEU A 154 30.46 -3.93 -15.90
N ARG A 155 30.36 -4.87 -16.86
CA ARG A 155 29.86 -6.24 -16.65
C ARG A 155 30.87 -7.12 -15.92
N ASN A 156 31.07 -6.85 -14.64
CA ASN A 156 31.89 -7.71 -13.78
C ASN A 156 31.29 -7.80 -12.37
N TRP A 157 31.58 -8.90 -11.68
CA TRP A 157 31.08 -9.15 -10.33
C TRP A 157 31.65 -8.16 -9.30
N GLY A 158 32.82 -7.60 -9.55
CA GLY A 158 33.38 -6.56 -8.70
C GLY A 158 32.59 -5.27 -8.71
N THR A 159 32.04 -4.87 -9.87
CA THR A 159 31.14 -3.73 -10.00
C THR A 159 29.82 -3.99 -9.26
N LEU A 160 29.22 -5.16 -9.50
CA LEU A 160 27.93 -5.53 -8.88
C LEU A 160 28.01 -5.61 -7.34
N LEU A 161 29.12 -6.17 -6.83
CA LEU A 161 29.32 -6.42 -5.40
C LEU A 161 30.14 -5.30 -4.72
N LYS A 162 30.44 -4.20 -5.44
CA LYS A 162 31.24 -3.07 -4.92
C LYS A 162 32.56 -3.53 -4.28
N ASN A 163 33.23 -4.52 -4.89
CA ASN A 163 34.50 -5.09 -4.41
C ASN A 163 35.55 -5.17 -5.54
N GLN A 164 36.74 -5.72 -5.27
CA GLN A 164 37.87 -5.75 -6.21
C GLN A 164 37.89 -7.01 -7.09
N LYS A 165 36.81 -7.82 -7.15
CA LYS A 165 36.74 -9.07 -7.90
C LYS A 165 36.47 -8.78 -9.38
N ASN A 166 37.49 -8.70 -10.19
CA ASN A 166 37.38 -8.46 -11.63
C ASN A 166 37.08 -9.77 -12.39
N ILE A 167 35.88 -10.29 -12.22
CA ILE A 167 35.35 -11.50 -12.87
C ILE A 167 34.17 -11.11 -13.75
N PRO A 168 34.20 -11.43 -15.06
CA PRO A 168 33.12 -11.07 -15.96
C PRO A 168 31.78 -11.66 -15.56
N VAL A 169 30.71 -10.90 -15.82
CA VAL A 169 29.31 -11.35 -15.72
C VAL A 169 28.80 -11.67 -17.10
N ASN A 170 28.26 -12.87 -17.29
CA ASN A 170 27.57 -13.26 -18.49
C ASN A 170 26.08 -12.99 -18.37
N LEU A 171 25.55 -12.06 -19.17
CA LEU A 171 24.14 -11.72 -19.19
C LEU A 171 23.38 -12.57 -20.19
N TYR A 172 22.32 -13.21 -19.74
CA TYR A 172 21.36 -13.96 -20.55
C TYR A 172 19.97 -13.32 -20.39
N PHE A 173 19.18 -13.31 -21.45
CA PHE A 173 17.78 -12.89 -21.35
C PHE A 173 16.89 -13.62 -22.36
N THR A 174 15.61 -13.76 -22.05
CA THR A 174 14.62 -14.30 -22.97
C THR A 174 14.17 -13.23 -23.95
N ASP A 175 14.08 -13.59 -25.25
CA ASP A 175 13.66 -12.68 -26.32
C ASP A 175 12.14 -12.76 -26.50
N ASP A 176 11.40 -12.33 -25.48
CA ASP A 176 9.95 -12.24 -25.52
C ASP A 176 9.47 -10.81 -25.26
N ALA A 177 8.25 -10.48 -25.73
CA ALA A 177 7.70 -9.12 -25.67
C ALA A 177 7.63 -8.56 -24.24
N SER A 178 7.29 -9.39 -23.25
CA SER A 178 7.17 -8.98 -21.86
C SER A 178 8.55 -8.66 -21.26
N THR A 179 9.55 -9.53 -21.43
CA THR A 179 10.93 -9.30 -20.96
C THR A 179 11.54 -8.07 -21.64
N ASN A 180 11.37 -7.96 -22.96
CA ASN A 180 11.87 -6.81 -23.72
C ASN A 180 11.23 -5.51 -23.20
N SER A 181 9.91 -5.46 -23.08
CA SER A 181 9.20 -4.27 -22.53
C SER A 181 9.66 -3.92 -21.11
N GLY A 182 9.88 -4.90 -20.24
CA GLY A 182 10.42 -4.67 -18.89
C GLY A 182 11.83 -4.08 -18.91
N LEU A 183 12.70 -4.58 -19.77
CA LEU A 183 14.06 -4.05 -19.95
C LEU A 183 14.07 -2.65 -20.58
N GLU A 184 13.21 -2.37 -21.57
CA GLU A 184 13.06 -1.04 -22.15
C GLU A 184 12.66 0.01 -21.09
N LYS A 185 11.72 -0.34 -20.24
CA LYS A 185 11.32 0.50 -19.10
C LYS A 185 12.45 0.68 -18.09
N LEU A 186 13.17 -0.41 -17.77
CA LEU A 186 14.29 -0.40 -16.84
C LEU A 186 15.41 0.52 -17.32
N LEU A 187 15.75 0.44 -18.60
CA LEU A 187 16.83 1.20 -19.24
C LEU A 187 16.38 2.59 -19.72
N ASN A 188 15.10 2.87 -19.70
CA ASN A 188 14.49 4.08 -20.26
C ASN A 188 14.85 4.30 -21.75
N VAL A 189 14.74 3.25 -22.56
CA VAL A 189 15.02 3.25 -24.00
C VAL A 189 13.82 2.74 -24.78
N ASN A 190 13.70 3.15 -26.05
CA ASN A 190 12.60 2.70 -26.92
C ASN A 190 12.90 1.38 -27.64
N GLN A 191 14.15 0.98 -27.67
CA GLN A 191 14.58 -0.28 -28.26
C GLN A 191 15.84 -0.77 -27.55
N ILE A 192 15.86 -2.04 -27.19
CA ILE A 192 16.96 -2.63 -26.46
C ILE A 192 18.10 -2.93 -27.44
N ASN A 193 19.25 -2.32 -27.18
CA ASN A 193 20.50 -2.67 -27.83
C ASN A 193 21.42 -3.35 -26.81
N ILE A 194 21.01 -4.52 -26.35
CA ILE A 194 21.80 -5.26 -25.36
C ILE A 194 22.84 -6.11 -26.08
N ASN A 195 24.12 -5.73 -25.96
CA ASN A 195 25.26 -6.60 -26.30
C ASN A 195 25.36 -7.75 -25.28
N GLY A 196 24.32 -8.58 -25.19
CA GLY A 196 24.24 -9.75 -24.32
C GLY A 196 24.03 -11.02 -25.16
N MET A 197 24.13 -12.16 -24.54
CA MET A 197 23.80 -13.42 -25.22
C MET A 197 22.30 -13.58 -25.21
N LYS A 198 21.65 -13.53 -26.39
CA LYS A 198 20.22 -13.89 -26.52
C LYS A 198 20.12 -15.41 -26.52
N VAL A 199 19.17 -15.91 -25.76
CA VAL A 199 18.87 -17.35 -25.71
C VAL A 199 17.38 -17.49 -25.97
N GLY A 200 16.98 -18.59 -26.61
CA GLY A 200 15.55 -18.88 -26.84
C GLY A 200 14.76 -18.99 -25.55
N GLU A 201 13.45 -19.05 -25.67
CA GLU A 201 12.53 -19.23 -24.55
C GLU A 201 12.64 -20.62 -23.89
N GLY A 202 12.14 -20.73 -22.66
CA GLY A 202 11.93 -22.00 -21.97
C GLY A 202 13.20 -22.70 -21.50
N GLU A 203 13.31 -24.00 -21.77
CA GLU A 203 14.36 -24.88 -21.24
C GLU A 203 15.79 -24.51 -21.71
N ASP A 204 15.94 -23.94 -22.89
CA ASP A 204 17.24 -23.52 -23.42
C ASP A 204 17.85 -22.38 -22.61
N PHE A 205 17.03 -21.39 -22.24
CA PHE A 205 17.45 -20.28 -21.37
C PHE A 205 17.84 -20.78 -19.98
N ILE A 206 17.00 -21.60 -19.35
CA ILE A 206 17.27 -22.17 -18.04
C ILE A 206 18.55 -22.99 -18.05
N SER A 207 18.72 -23.86 -19.07
CA SER A 207 19.92 -24.67 -19.25
C SER A 207 21.18 -23.82 -19.42
N ALA A 208 21.12 -22.70 -20.12
CA ALA A 208 22.24 -21.79 -20.31
C ALA A 208 22.67 -21.16 -18.95
N VAL A 209 21.73 -20.65 -18.17
CA VAL A 209 22.00 -20.09 -16.84
C VAL A 209 22.53 -21.16 -15.87
N GLN A 210 21.97 -22.37 -15.91
CA GLN A 210 22.41 -23.50 -15.05
C GLN A 210 23.84 -23.98 -15.36
N ARG A 211 24.32 -23.85 -16.60
CA ARG A 211 25.67 -24.27 -17.00
C ARG A 211 26.75 -23.25 -16.65
N ASP A 212 26.38 -21.99 -16.53
CA ASP A 212 27.32 -20.89 -16.31
C ASP A 212 27.22 -20.34 -14.85
N PRO A 213 28.18 -20.65 -13.98
CA PRO A 213 28.18 -20.17 -12.60
C PRO A 213 28.28 -18.65 -12.45
N TYR A 214 28.79 -17.94 -13.47
CA TYR A 214 28.95 -16.48 -13.45
C TYR A 214 27.84 -15.74 -14.17
N SER A 215 26.76 -16.46 -14.53
CA SER A 215 25.64 -15.89 -15.27
C SER A 215 24.70 -15.07 -14.39
N ILE A 216 24.11 -14.06 -15.01
CA ILE A 216 22.84 -13.44 -14.59
C ILE A 216 21.86 -13.62 -15.74
N GLY A 217 20.70 -14.19 -15.45
CA GLY A 217 19.60 -14.30 -16.39
C GLY A 217 18.53 -13.24 -16.08
N ILE A 218 17.85 -12.74 -17.12
CA ILE A 218 16.70 -11.85 -16.98
C ILE A 218 15.55 -12.47 -17.77
N THR A 219 14.45 -12.74 -17.08
CA THR A 219 13.31 -13.45 -17.67
C THR A 219 12.03 -13.23 -16.86
N LYS A 220 10.91 -13.75 -17.34
CA LYS A 220 9.66 -13.78 -16.59
C LYS A 220 9.74 -14.77 -15.41
N LEU A 221 9.07 -14.46 -14.33
CA LEU A 221 8.95 -15.36 -13.17
C LEU A 221 8.38 -16.73 -13.59
N THR A 222 7.40 -16.72 -14.50
CA THR A 222 6.77 -17.94 -15.04
C THR A 222 7.75 -18.91 -15.69
N ASN A 223 8.82 -18.40 -16.29
CA ASN A 223 9.81 -19.22 -16.98
C ASN A 223 10.78 -19.98 -16.06
N ILE A 224 10.82 -19.61 -14.78
CA ILE A 224 11.73 -20.22 -13.78
C ILE A 224 11.00 -21.07 -12.73
N LEU A 225 9.67 -21.21 -12.86
CA LEU A 225 8.84 -21.97 -11.91
C LEU A 225 8.59 -23.39 -12.41
N ASP A 226 8.86 -24.35 -11.54
CA ASP A 226 8.28 -25.68 -11.65
C ASP A 226 6.88 -25.65 -11.00
N PHE A 227 5.86 -25.61 -11.83
CA PHE A 227 4.46 -25.54 -11.36
C PHE A 227 4.00 -26.77 -10.59
N ASN A 228 4.66 -27.93 -10.78
CA ASN A 228 4.32 -29.16 -10.05
C ASN A 228 4.77 -29.07 -8.59
N ASN A 229 5.93 -28.49 -8.34
CA ASN A 229 6.56 -28.39 -7.02
C ASN A 229 6.40 -27.00 -6.39
N GLN A 230 5.84 -26.03 -7.10
CA GLN A 230 5.75 -24.62 -6.67
C GLN A 230 7.10 -24.04 -6.22
N SER A 231 8.19 -24.45 -6.90
CA SER A 231 9.56 -24.08 -6.59
C SER A 231 10.29 -23.57 -7.83
N PHE A 232 11.40 -22.90 -7.65
CA PHE A 232 12.29 -22.55 -8.77
C PHE A 232 13.00 -23.80 -9.30
N PHE A 233 13.32 -23.80 -10.59
CA PHE A 233 14.13 -24.87 -11.17
C PHE A 233 15.45 -25.03 -10.42
N GLU A 234 15.96 -26.27 -10.43
CA GLU A 234 17.22 -26.61 -9.77
C GLU A 234 18.37 -25.69 -10.23
N ASN A 235 19.27 -25.34 -9.32
CA ASN A 235 20.41 -24.44 -9.54
C ASN A 235 20.07 -23.01 -9.99
N ILE A 236 18.82 -22.57 -9.87
CA ILE A 236 18.39 -21.20 -10.12
C ILE A 236 18.01 -20.53 -8.79
N LYS A 237 18.45 -19.31 -8.60
CA LYS A 237 17.99 -18.42 -7.51
C LYS A 237 17.63 -17.04 -8.07
N LEU A 238 16.69 -16.39 -7.43
CA LEU A 238 16.42 -14.96 -7.68
C LEU A 238 17.65 -14.15 -7.27
N LEU A 239 17.99 -13.13 -8.05
CA LEU A 239 19.02 -12.16 -7.72
C LEU A 239 18.37 -11.06 -6.86
N PRO A 240 18.73 -10.93 -5.58
CA PRO A 240 18.15 -9.89 -4.72
C PRO A 240 18.55 -8.50 -5.18
N ILE A 241 17.59 -7.58 -5.20
CA ILE A 241 17.80 -6.17 -5.51
C ILE A 241 17.76 -5.37 -4.21
N ASP A 242 18.88 -4.73 -3.89
CA ASP A 242 18.98 -3.72 -2.85
C ASP A 242 18.37 -2.42 -3.38
N LYS A 243 17.12 -2.16 -2.99
CA LYS A 243 16.33 -1.05 -3.50
C LYS A 243 16.68 0.29 -2.86
N ASN A 244 17.16 0.26 -1.62
CA ASN A 244 17.53 1.45 -0.87
C ASN A 244 19.05 1.76 -0.92
N ASP A 245 19.84 0.93 -1.60
CA ASP A 245 21.29 1.06 -1.85
C ASP A 245 22.13 1.15 -0.56
N ASN A 246 21.72 0.46 0.49
CA ASN A 246 22.44 0.45 1.77
C ASN A 246 23.48 -0.68 1.88
N GLY A 247 23.64 -1.52 0.85
CA GLY A 247 24.64 -2.59 0.77
C GLY A 247 24.25 -3.86 1.54
N LYS A 248 22.99 -4.06 1.86
CA LYS A 248 22.46 -5.29 2.49
C LYS A 248 21.00 -5.49 2.10
N ILE A 249 20.57 -6.73 2.06
CA ILE A 249 19.15 -7.06 1.95
C ILE A 249 18.51 -6.95 3.32
N ASP A 250 17.77 -5.89 3.52
CA ASP A 250 16.99 -5.69 4.72
C ASP A 250 15.81 -6.65 4.82
N TYR A 251 15.23 -6.78 6.00
CA TYR A 251 13.99 -7.55 6.20
C TYR A 251 12.87 -7.10 5.22
N TRP A 252 12.81 -5.83 4.88
CA TRP A 252 11.87 -5.30 3.89
C TRP A 252 12.11 -5.81 2.47
N GLU A 253 13.35 -6.02 2.11
CA GLU A 253 13.79 -6.41 0.77
C GLU A 253 13.92 -7.92 0.62
N ASN A 254 13.87 -8.65 1.74
CA ASN A 254 13.94 -10.11 1.74
C ASN A 254 12.62 -10.73 1.26
N ILE A 255 12.47 -10.75 -0.07
CA ILE A 255 11.30 -11.28 -0.80
C ILE A 255 11.70 -12.36 -1.82
N TYR A 256 12.95 -12.82 -1.79
CA TYR A 256 13.56 -13.62 -2.87
C TYR A 256 13.65 -15.12 -2.56
N ASP A 257 13.12 -15.57 -1.42
CA ASP A 257 13.25 -16.96 -0.97
C ASP A 257 12.35 -17.93 -1.75
N ASP A 258 11.14 -17.50 -2.10
CA ASP A 258 10.19 -18.26 -2.91
C ASP A 258 9.29 -17.36 -3.78
N SER A 259 8.59 -17.97 -4.74
CA SER A 259 7.73 -17.26 -5.68
C SER A 259 6.55 -16.54 -5.01
N ASN A 260 5.97 -17.12 -3.96
CA ASN A 260 4.82 -16.53 -3.26
C ASN A 260 5.25 -15.30 -2.48
N VAL A 261 6.43 -15.35 -1.83
CA VAL A 261 6.99 -14.21 -1.09
C VAL A 261 7.35 -13.09 -2.08
N LEU A 262 7.92 -13.44 -3.25
CA LEU A 262 8.21 -12.47 -4.31
C LEU A 262 6.93 -11.80 -4.83
N LEU A 263 5.92 -12.58 -5.25
CA LEU A 263 4.66 -12.06 -5.78
C LEU A 263 3.98 -11.14 -4.77
N ARG A 264 4.01 -11.51 -3.49
CA ARG A 264 3.55 -10.63 -2.42
C ARG A 264 4.38 -9.36 -2.32
N GLY A 265 5.71 -9.46 -2.42
CA GLY A 265 6.63 -8.32 -2.44
C GLY A 265 6.33 -7.36 -3.59
N VAL A 266 6.04 -7.87 -4.78
CA VAL A 266 5.59 -7.09 -5.93
C VAL A 266 4.27 -6.39 -5.63
N TRP A 267 3.29 -7.12 -5.08
CA TRP A 267 1.96 -6.60 -4.75
C TRP A 267 2.00 -5.42 -3.77
N ILE A 268 2.88 -5.46 -2.76
CA ILE A 268 3.04 -4.38 -1.76
C ILE A 268 4.08 -3.33 -2.15
N GLY A 269 4.64 -3.42 -3.36
CA GLY A 269 5.59 -2.43 -3.89
C GLY A 269 7.02 -2.54 -3.36
N LYS A 270 7.41 -3.66 -2.74
CA LYS A 270 8.79 -3.92 -2.33
C LYS A 270 9.71 -4.18 -3.52
N TYR A 271 9.18 -4.76 -4.59
CA TYR A 271 9.90 -5.03 -5.83
C TYR A 271 9.87 -3.83 -6.78
N PRO A 272 10.89 -3.59 -7.63
CA PRO A 272 10.88 -2.50 -8.59
C PRO A 272 9.71 -2.60 -9.59
N MET A 273 8.83 -1.60 -9.61
CA MET A 273 7.62 -1.63 -10.46
C MET A 273 7.93 -1.66 -11.96
N VAL A 274 9.09 -1.13 -12.38
CA VAL A 274 9.53 -1.16 -13.78
C VAL A 274 9.76 -2.58 -14.31
N LEU A 275 9.99 -3.55 -13.42
CA LEU A 275 10.13 -4.96 -13.71
C LEU A 275 8.78 -5.72 -13.64
N SER A 276 7.68 -5.00 -13.75
CA SER A 276 6.34 -5.58 -13.81
C SER A 276 5.62 -5.08 -15.05
N ASN A 277 5.02 -5.99 -15.80
CA ASN A 277 4.17 -5.69 -16.93
C ASN A 277 2.71 -6.01 -16.63
N ASN A 278 1.79 -5.40 -17.37
CA ASN A 278 0.38 -5.69 -17.23
C ASN A 278 -0.01 -6.87 -18.13
N ILE A 279 -0.92 -7.69 -17.62
CA ILE A 279 -1.69 -8.65 -18.41
C ILE A 279 -2.98 -7.96 -18.81
N TYR A 280 -3.27 -7.94 -20.10
CA TYR A 280 -4.42 -7.27 -20.65
C TYR A 280 -5.47 -8.25 -21.18
N SER A 281 -6.72 -7.87 -21.01
CA SER A 281 -7.82 -8.31 -21.85
C SER A 281 -8.13 -7.19 -22.84
N ILE A 282 -8.05 -7.47 -24.12
CA ILE A 282 -8.26 -6.49 -25.20
C ILE A 282 -9.39 -6.93 -26.14
N SER A 283 -10.07 -5.95 -26.74
CA SER A 283 -11.05 -6.17 -27.80
C SER A 283 -11.22 -4.92 -28.66
N ALA A 284 -11.75 -5.08 -29.87
CA ALA A 284 -11.95 -3.97 -30.82
C ALA A 284 -12.82 -2.84 -30.26
N SER A 285 -13.73 -3.14 -29.35
CA SER A 285 -14.57 -2.17 -28.64
C SER A 285 -14.91 -2.72 -27.25
N LYS A 286 -15.45 -1.86 -26.39
CA LYS A 286 -15.96 -2.31 -25.08
C LYS A 286 -16.94 -3.47 -25.28
N PRO A 287 -16.74 -4.61 -24.58
CA PRO A 287 -17.60 -5.77 -24.72
C PRO A 287 -19.05 -5.43 -24.39
N THR A 288 -19.95 -5.67 -25.35
CA THR A 288 -21.41 -5.50 -25.19
C THR A 288 -22.09 -6.82 -24.89
N ASN A 289 -21.43 -7.94 -25.18
CA ASN A 289 -21.93 -9.28 -24.88
C ASN A 289 -21.94 -9.49 -23.36
N LYS A 290 -23.12 -9.78 -22.80
CA LYS A 290 -23.32 -9.99 -21.36
C LYS A 290 -22.43 -11.10 -20.79
N THR A 291 -22.25 -12.19 -21.53
CA THR A 291 -21.38 -13.31 -21.11
C THR A 291 -19.91 -12.87 -21.01
N ALA A 292 -19.43 -12.08 -21.97
CA ALA A 292 -18.07 -11.54 -21.94
C ALA A 292 -17.88 -10.57 -20.77
N GLN A 293 -18.87 -9.71 -20.49
CA GLN A 293 -18.83 -8.80 -19.33
C GLN A 293 -18.83 -9.57 -18.01
N LEU A 294 -19.68 -10.60 -17.86
CA LEU A 294 -19.73 -11.43 -16.66
C LEU A 294 -18.43 -12.21 -16.46
N PHE A 295 -17.84 -12.75 -17.53
CA PHE A 295 -16.57 -13.45 -17.48
C PHE A 295 -15.44 -12.52 -17.05
N LEU A 296 -15.34 -11.31 -17.60
CA LEU A 296 -14.35 -10.32 -17.20
C LEU A 296 -14.50 -9.87 -15.74
N LYS A 297 -15.73 -9.64 -15.28
CA LYS A 297 -16.00 -9.33 -13.87
C LYS A 297 -15.58 -10.45 -12.95
N TRP A 298 -15.89 -11.70 -13.34
CA TRP A 298 -15.47 -12.85 -12.58
C TRP A 298 -13.94 -12.99 -12.55
N ILE A 299 -13.23 -12.73 -13.66
CA ILE A 299 -11.77 -12.69 -13.68
C ILE A 299 -11.25 -11.63 -12.69
N LEU A 300 -11.86 -10.44 -12.66
CA LEU A 300 -11.46 -9.33 -11.77
C LEU A 300 -11.86 -9.56 -10.30
N THR A 301 -12.67 -10.56 -10.00
CA THR A 301 -13.09 -10.93 -8.64
C THR A 301 -12.52 -12.29 -8.24
N ASP A 302 -13.27 -13.36 -8.45
CA ASP A 302 -12.92 -14.72 -8.02
C ASP A 302 -11.79 -15.34 -8.85
N GLY A 303 -11.66 -14.94 -10.11
CA GLY A 303 -10.62 -15.42 -11.03
C GLY A 303 -9.21 -14.98 -10.66
N GLN A 304 -9.09 -13.94 -9.85
CA GLN A 304 -7.77 -13.43 -9.41
C GLN A 304 -6.97 -14.45 -8.58
N LYS A 305 -7.65 -15.29 -7.81
CA LYS A 305 -7.01 -16.31 -6.98
C LYS A 305 -6.13 -17.30 -7.76
N PHE A 306 -6.38 -17.45 -9.07
CA PHE A 306 -5.63 -18.38 -9.92
C PHE A 306 -4.31 -17.80 -10.42
N LEU A 307 -4.15 -16.47 -10.48
CA LEU A 307 -2.95 -15.82 -11.03
C LEU A 307 -1.66 -16.29 -10.35
N ASN A 308 -1.64 -16.28 -9.02
CA ASN A 308 -0.44 -16.65 -8.27
C ASN A 308 -0.01 -18.11 -8.50
N ASN A 309 -0.96 -19.02 -8.78
CA ASN A 309 -0.66 -20.43 -9.07
C ASN A 309 0.13 -20.60 -10.38
N TYR A 310 0.00 -19.63 -11.31
CA TYR A 310 0.69 -19.60 -12.59
C TYR A 310 1.85 -18.59 -12.62
N GLY A 311 2.32 -18.12 -11.46
CA GLY A 311 3.46 -17.19 -11.36
C GLY A 311 3.14 -15.74 -11.76
N TYR A 312 1.87 -15.40 -11.93
CA TYR A 312 1.40 -14.04 -12.17
C TYR A 312 0.93 -13.37 -10.89
N ASN A 313 0.92 -12.05 -10.89
CA ASN A 313 0.49 -11.27 -9.74
C ASN A 313 -0.93 -10.76 -9.92
N ASP A 314 -1.74 -10.89 -8.87
CA ASP A 314 -3.10 -10.39 -8.84
C ASP A 314 -3.16 -8.87 -8.66
N LEU A 315 -4.28 -8.27 -9.03
CA LEU A 315 -4.53 -6.85 -8.87
C LEU A 315 -4.98 -6.54 -7.44
N ILE A 316 -4.61 -5.36 -6.95
CA ILE A 316 -5.12 -4.89 -5.65
C ILE A 316 -6.64 -4.67 -5.70
N GLN A 317 -7.31 -4.92 -4.57
CA GLN A 317 -8.77 -4.95 -4.50
C GLN A 317 -9.44 -3.65 -5.00
N ASN A 318 -8.89 -2.48 -4.64
CA ASN A 318 -9.46 -1.21 -5.08
C ASN A 318 -9.37 -1.03 -6.60
N GLU A 319 -8.28 -1.48 -7.21
CA GLU A 319 -8.12 -1.49 -8.66
C GLU A 319 -9.14 -2.41 -9.32
N ARG A 320 -9.33 -3.62 -8.78
CA ARG A 320 -10.32 -4.60 -9.28
C ARG A 320 -11.74 -4.02 -9.25
N LEU A 321 -12.15 -3.44 -8.12
CA LEU A 321 -13.49 -2.85 -7.95
C LEU A 321 -13.73 -1.70 -8.94
N ALA A 322 -12.76 -0.79 -9.09
CA ALA A 322 -12.87 0.30 -10.06
C ALA A 322 -13.04 -0.21 -11.50
N LYS A 323 -12.35 -1.32 -11.86
CA LYS A 323 -12.46 -1.95 -13.19
C LYS A 323 -13.81 -2.64 -13.40
N VAL A 324 -14.34 -3.29 -12.38
CA VAL A 324 -15.70 -3.89 -12.42
C VAL A 324 -16.74 -2.80 -12.67
N ASP A 325 -16.65 -1.65 -11.97
CA ASP A 325 -17.55 -0.51 -12.16
C ASP A 325 -17.47 0.04 -13.60
N LEU A 326 -16.26 0.09 -14.19
CA LEU A 326 -16.07 0.50 -15.58
C LEU A 326 -16.72 -0.46 -16.59
N ILE A 327 -16.69 -1.78 -16.33
CA ILE A 327 -17.35 -2.77 -17.18
C ILE A 327 -18.87 -2.57 -17.13
N ASP A 328 -19.45 -2.30 -15.96
CA ASP A 328 -20.88 -2.05 -15.77
C ASP A 328 -21.39 -0.76 -16.43
N GLY A 329 -20.49 0.10 -16.88
CA GLY A 329 -20.85 1.36 -17.51
C GLY A 329 -21.29 2.42 -16.51
N TYR A 330 -21.11 2.20 -15.23
CA TYR A 330 -21.10 3.29 -14.27
C TYR A 330 -19.92 4.20 -14.63
N LYS A 331 -20.22 5.38 -15.18
CA LYS A 331 -19.26 6.46 -15.08
C LYS A 331 -19.05 6.63 -13.59
N VAL A 332 -17.85 6.35 -13.11
CA VAL A 332 -17.35 7.00 -11.90
C VAL A 332 -17.30 8.47 -12.30
N GLU A 333 -18.42 9.16 -12.13
CA GLU A 333 -18.34 10.60 -12.03
C GLU A 333 -17.36 10.79 -10.86
N PRO A 334 -16.28 11.56 -11.06
CA PRO A 334 -15.48 11.97 -9.91
C PRO A 334 -16.55 12.47 -8.95
N ILE A 335 -16.55 11.97 -7.71
CA ILE A 335 -17.52 12.41 -6.69
C ILE A 335 -17.37 13.91 -6.75
N ALA A 336 -18.20 14.53 -7.58
CA ALA A 336 -18.33 15.97 -7.62
C ALA A 336 -18.67 16.26 -6.18
N ALA A 337 -17.75 16.96 -5.50
CA ALA A 337 -18.00 17.40 -4.14
C ALA A 337 -19.44 17.88 -4.18
N ASN A 338 -20.32 17.08 -3.58
CA ASN A 338 -21.74 17.38 -3.64
C ASN A 338 -21.82 18.78 -3.06
N ASN A 339 -21.86 19.77 -3.92
CA ASN A 339 -22.20 21.10 -3.58
C ASN A 339 -23.66 21.03 -3.11
N TYR A 340 -23.81 20.54 -1.87
CA TYR A 340 -25.00 20.85 -1.11
C TYR A 340 -25.02 22.37 -1.05
N THR A 341 -25.74 22.98 -1.96
CA THR A 341 -26.16 24.36 -1.83
C THR A 341 -27.12 24.39 -0.64
N PHE A 342 -26.53 24.33 0.55
CA PHE A 342 -27.25 24.69 1.76
C PHE A 342 -27.81 26.09 1.50
N SER A 343 -29.13 26.23 1.57
CA SER A 343 -29.73 27.53 1.41
C SER A 343 -29.01 28.46 2.39
N LYS A 344 -28.61 29.66 1.93
CA LYS A 344 -27.88 30.63 2.76
C LYS A 344 -28.56 30.86 4.13
N LYS A 345 -29.88 30.65 4.22
CA LYS A 345 -30.66 30.72 5.46
C LYS A 345 -30.38 29.52 6.38
N ALA A 346 -30.24 28.31 5.87
CA ALA A 346 -29.88 27.15 6.69
C ALA A 346 -28.46 27.26 7.25
N LEU A 347 -27.49 27.76 6.43
CA LEU A 347 -26.13 28.03 6.86
C LEU A 347 -26.13 29.06 8.04
N LEU A 348 -26.98 30.09 7.97
CA LEU A 348 -27.09 31.12 9.01
C LEU A 348 -27.53 30.53 10.34
N TYR A 349 -28.52 29.64 10.36
CA TYR A 349 -29.06 29.08 11.59
C TYR A 349 -28.25 27.91 12.13
N PHE A 350 -27.68 27.07 11.28
CA PHE A 350 -26.98 25.86 11.74
C PHE A 350 -25.47 26.05 11.99
N VAL A 351 -24.85 27.05 11.36
CA VAL A 351 -23.41 27.30 11.53
C VAL A 351 -23.17 28.56 12.39
N TYR A 352 -23.83 29.67 12.11
CA TYR A 352 -23.51 30.92 12.79
C TYR A 352 -24.11 31.03 14.19
N LEU A 353 -25.28 30.46 14.43
CA LEU A 353 -25.88 30.52 15.78
C LEU A 353 -25.08 29.72 16.80
N PRO A 354 -24.70 28.44 16.58
CA PRO A 354 -23.79 27.72 17.47
C PRO A 354 -22.41 28.39 17.59
N LEU A 355 -21.89 28.96 16.51
CA LEU A 355 -20.61 29.68 16.52
C LEU A 355 -20.66 30.92 17.42
N ILE A 356 -21.73 31.70 17.37
CA ILE A 356 -21.94 32.89 18.23
C ILE A 356 -22.07 32.47 19.70
N VAL A 357 -22.81 31.41 19.99
CA VAL A 357 -22.95 30.87 21.33
C VAL A 357 -21.61 30.34 21.85
N PHE A 358 -20.84 29.63 21.00
CA PHE A 358 -19.52 29.13 21.34
C PHE A 358 -18.52 30.28 21.60
N LEU A 359 -18.53 31.34 20.75
CA LEU A 359 -17.69 32.51 20.94
C LEU A 359 -18.02 33.26 22.24
N PHE A 360 -19.30 33.36 22.57
CA PHE A 360 -19.73 33.97 23.85
C PHE A 360 -19.21 33.18 25.06
N PHE A 361 -19.33 31.84 25.04
CA PHE A 361 -18.76 30.99 26.10
C PHE A 361 -17.23 31.04 26.13
N LEU A 362 -16.57 31.12 24.98
CA LEU A 362 -15.10 31.27 24.89
C LEU A 362 -14.65 32.59 25.57
N ILE A 363 -15.34 33.68 25.29
CA ILE A 363 -15.04 35.00 25.92
C ILE A 363 -15.23 34.94 27.43
N VAL A 364 -16.27 34.28 27.92
CA VAL A 364 -16.52 34.09 29.35
C VAL A 364 -15.43 33.23 30.02
N ILE A 365 -15.00 32.15 29.35
CA ILE A 365 -13.92 31.28 29.83
C ILE A 365 -12.59 32.03 29.83
N LEU A 366 -12.27 32.80 28.80
CA LEU A 366 -11.05 33.60 28.70
C LEU A 366 -11.02 34.70 29.78
N ALA A 367 -12.16 35.31 30.11
CA ALA A 367 -12.26 36.27 31.19
C ALA A 367 -12.02 35.63 32.57
N ILE A 368 -12.55 34.42 32.81
CA ILE A 368 -12.32 33.66 34.05
C ILE A 368 -10.86 33.18 34.15
N ASN A 369 -10.28 32.67 33.04
CA ASN A 369 -8.89 32.19 32.99
C ASN A 369 -7.89 33.35 33.07
N GLY A 370 -8.19 34.52 32.47
CA GLY A 370 -7.37 35.73 32.59
C GLY A 370 -7.18 36.20 34.03
N ILE A 371 -8.22 36.02 34.86
CA ILE A 371 -8.15 36.35 36.31
C ILE A 371 -7.30 35.32 37.08
N GLN A 372 -7.30 34.05 36.65
CA GLN A 372 -6.45 33.00 37.25
C GLN A 372 -4.98 33.08 36.77
N TYR A 373 -4.75 33.45 35.50
CA TYR A 373 -3.42 33.59 34.91
C TYR A 373 -2.58 34.69 35.58
N MET A 374 -3.20 35.80 36.04
CA MET A 374 -2.50 36.84 36.80
C MET A 374 -1.98 36.36 38.16
N LYS A 375 -2.45 35.21 38.67
CA LYS A 375 -2.00 34.61 39.94
C LYS A 375 -0.85 33.63 39.82
N SER A 376 -0.46 33.16 38.60
CA SER A 376 0.53 32.09 38.41
C SER A 376 1.90 32.57 37.91
N ILE A 377 2.15 33.89 37.78
CA ILE A 377 3.40 34.46 37.21
C ILE A 377 4.61 34.47 38.18
N MET A 378 4.47 33.88 39.38
CA MET A 378 5.62 33.79 40.29
C MET A 378 5.95 32.33 40.64
N SER A 379 6.76 31.62 39.84
CA SER A 379 7.73 30.63 40.31
C SER A 379 8.49 29.91 39.20
N ASP A 380 9.78 30.03 39.30
CA ASP A 380 10.94 29.15 39.02
C ASP A 380 11.35 28.64 37.63
N LYS A 381 12.64 28.89 37.37
CA LYS A 381 13.46 28.50 36.22
C LYS A 381 14.24 27.20 36.47
N GLN A 382 14.43 26.40 35.44
CA GLN A 382 15.56 25.44 35.35
C GLN A 382 16.15 25.38 33.93
N ASP A 383 17.50 25.24 33.87
CA ASP A 383 18.32 25.24 32.66
C ASP A 383 18.48 23.86 32.05
N ILE A 384 18.49 23.75 30.70
CA ILE A 384 18.70 22.51 29.94
C ILE A 384 19.79 22.69 28.87
N SER A 385 20.69 21.70 28.76
CA SER A 385 21.81 21.62 27.81
C SER A 385 21.48 20.85 26.54
N PHE A 386 22.13 21.15 25.40
CA PHE A 386 21.76 20.71 24.06
C PHE A 386 22.76 19.72 23.43
N ALA A 387 22.23 18.72 22.70
CA ALA A 387 22.89 17.86 21.73
C ALA A 387 22.47 18.25 20.29
N PRO A 388 23.20 17.88 19.22
CA PRO A 388 22.94 18.34 17.86
C PRO A 388 21.60 17.79 17.33
N ASN A 389 20.81 18.64 16.68
CA ASN A 389 19.46 18.38 16.27
C ASN A 389 19.39 17.90 14.82
N PHE A 390 18.78 16.73 14.57
CA PHE A 390 18.30 16.33 13.25
C PHE A 390 16.93 16.96 12.99
N VAL A 391 16.74 17.46 11.78
CA VAL A 391 15.51 18.11 11.33
C VAL A 391 14.47 17.07 10.97
N PHE A 392 13.30 17.10 11.61
CA PHE A 392 12.18 16.22 11.33
C PHE A 392 11.18 16.88 10.38
N ASN A 393 11.02 16.33 9.19
CA ASN A 393 10.06 16.81 8.18
C ASN A 393 9.40 15.65 7.45
N GLU A 394 8.43 15.93 6.57
CA GLU A 394 7.63 14.90 5.88
C GLU A 394 8.43 13.95 4.97
N SER A 395 9.65 14.34 4.56
CA SER A 395 10.52 13.50 3.72
C SER A 395 11.18 12.37 4.50
N PHE A 396 11.28 12.50 5.83
CA PHE A 396 11.82 11.48 6.72
C PHE A 396 10.84 10.34 7.01
N ILE A 397 9.53 10.59 6.86
CA ILE A 397 8.52 9.58 7.13
C ILE A 397 8.55 8.50 6.07
N GLU A 398 8.78 7.28 6.49
CA GLU A 398 8.62 6.10 5.64
C GLU A 398 7.14 5.86 5.33
N LYS A 399 6.83 5.66 4.05
CA LYS A 399 5.48 5.48 3.53
C LYS A 399 5.40 4.22 2.68
N PRO A 400 5.55 3.03 3.28
CA PRO A 400 5.49 1.79 2.53
C PRO A 400 4.19 1.67 1.73
N GLN A 401 4.31 1.29 0.46
CA GLN A 401 3.16 1.07 -0.39
C GLN A 401 2.42 -0.21 0.02
N GLY A 402 1.11 -0.24 -0.21
CA GLY A 402 0.28 -1.40 0.11
C GLY A 402 -0.19 -1.47 1.57
N LEU A 403 0.23 -0.55 2.43
CA LEU A 403 -0.31 -0.41 3.77
C LEU A 403 -1.54 0.49 3.80
N TYR A 404 -2.43 0.20 4.71
CA TYR A 404 -3.56 1.05 5.09
C TYR A 404 -3.19 1.84 6.34
N TYR A 405 -3.52 3.12 6.37
CA TYR A 405 -3.20 4.01 7.49
C TYR A 405 -4.46 4.60 8.07
N ASP A 406 -4.57 4.60 9.39
CA ASP A 406 -5.67 5.24 10.11
C ASP A 406 -5.24 6.61 10.63
N LYS A 407 -6.23 7.49 10.84
CA LYS A 407 -6.01 8.82 11.43
C LYS A 407 -5.45 8.78 12.85
N THR A 408 -5.53 7.64 13.52
CA THR A 408 -4.97 7.40 14.86
C THR A 408 -3.50 6.99 14.85
N HIS A 409 -2.80 7.23 13.73
CA HIS A 409 -1.40 6.89 13.55
C HIS A 409 -1.10 5.40 13.72
N THR A 410 -2.00 4.57 13.22
CA THR A 410 -1.82 3.13 13.09
C THR A 410 -1.80 2.71 11.63
N TRP A 411 -1.00 1.70 11.31
CA TRP A 411 -1.02 1.06 10.01
C TRP A 411 -1.61 -0.33 10.09
N ALA A 412 -2.16 -0.82 8.99
CA ALA A 412 -2.73 -2.15 8.85
C ALA A 412 -2.29 -2.79 7.53
N PHE A 413 -2.01 -4.08 7.58
CA PHE A 413 -1.61 -4.88 6.43
C PHE A 413 -2.28 -6.25 6.47
N MET A 414 -3.07 -6.58 5.43
CA MET A 414 -3.76 -7.87 5.36
C MET A 414 -2.82 -8.96 4.84
N GLU A 415 -2.64 -10.01 5.62
CA GLU A 415 -1.92 -11.21 5.21
C GLU A 415 -2.78 -12.13 4.32
N LYS A 416 -2.14 -13.06 3.60
CA LYS A 416 -2.84 -13.96 2.65
C LYS A 416 -3.90 -14.85 3.29
N ASP A 417 -3.71 -15.19 4.55
CA ASP A 417 -4.65 -15.98 5.37
C ASP A 417 -5.85 -15.17 5.89
N GLY A 418 -5.92 -13.88 5.52
CA GLY A 418 -6.99 -12.99 5.95
C GLY A 418 -6.78 -12.35 7.32
N VAL A 419 -5.66 -12.64 7.98
CA VAL A 419 -5.25 -11.96 9.21
C VAL A 419 -4.63 -10.61 8.86
N VAL A 420 -4.86 -9.60 9.68
CA VAL A 420 -4.34 -8.25 9.47
C VAL A 420 -3.30 -7.91 10.51
N MET A 421 -2.09 -7.60 10.04
CA MET A 421 -1.02 -7.10 10.88
C MET A 421 -1.23 -5.60 11.15
N VAL A 422 -1.02 -5.16 12.37
CA VAL A 422 -1.24 -3.78 12.84
C VAL A 422 -0.02 -3.28 13.60
N GLY A 423 0.37 -2.04 13.36
CA GLY A 423 1.42 -1.35 14.11
C GLY A 423 1.20 0.15 14.20
N VAL A 424 2.15 0.86 14.78
CA VAL A 424 2.19 2.32 14.89
C VAL A 424 2.91 2.89 13.68
N ASP A 425 2.44 4.00 13.10
CA ASP A 425 3.07 4.60 11.93
C ASP A 425 4.36 5.37 12.28
N ASP A 426 5.13 5.67 11.26
CA ASP A 426 6.42 6.31 11.38
C ASP A 426 6.33 7.76 11.88
N PHE A 427 5.21 8.45 11.60
CA PHE A 427 4.96 9.80 12.09
C PHE A 427 4.88 9.85 13.63
N LEU A 428 4.10 8.94 14.23
CA LEU A 428 3.91 8.93 15.67
C LEU A 428 5.19 8.56 16.41
N GLN A 429 5.93 7.55 15.91
CA GLN A 429 7.18 7.14 16.55
C GLN A 429 8.26 8.25 16.50
N HIS A 430 8.36 8.97 15.38
CA HIS A 430 9.27 10.14 15.28
C HIS A 430 8.82 11.30 16.18
N THR A 431 7.52 11.48 16.36
CA THR A 431 7.00 12.54 17.24
C THR A 431 7.24 12.22 18.73
N THR A 432 7.02 10.97 19.14
CA THR A 432 7.16 10.54 20.54
C THR A 432 8.61 10.31 20.99
N GLY A 433 9.52 10.04 20.03
CA GLY A 433 10.88 9.61 20.31
C GLY A 433 10.95 8.17 20.88
N PRO A 434 12.13 7.76 21.40
CA PRO A 434 12.38 6.37 21.81
C PRO A 434 11.43 5.88 22.89
N LEU A 435 10.63 4.86 22.57
CA LEU A 435 9.68 4.26 23.51
C LEU A 435 10.38 3.40 24.56
N THR A 436 9.93 3.48 25.80
CA THR A 436 10.48 2.73 26.92
C THR A 436 9.66 1.50 27.29
N SER A 437 8.36 1.52 27.08
CA SER A 437 7.49 0.39 27.37
C SER A 437 6.20 0.42 26.57
N VAL A 438 5.56 -0.74 26.43
CA VAL A 438 4.24 -0.90 25.81
C VAL A 438 3.33 -1.75 26.71
N LYS A 439 2.03 -1.40 26.72
CA LYS A 439 0.99 -2.25 27.34
C LYS A 439 0.04 -2.73 26.27
N MET A 440 0.01 -4.03 26.07
CA MET A 440 -0.75 -4.69 25.01
C MET A 440 -1.91 -5.52 25.56
N LYS A 441 -2.94 -5.69 24.72
CA LYS A 441 -4.03 -6.66 24.94
C LYS A 441 -3.57 -8.08 24.63
N TYR A 442 -4.31 -9.06 25.16
CA TYR A 442 -3.97 -10.47 24.99
C TYR A 442 -4.62 -11.09 23.74
N PRO A 443 -4.01 -12.13 23.16
CA PRO A 443 -4.66 -12.94 22.13
C PRO A 443 -6.01 -13.49 22.61
N GLY A 444 -7.00 -13.51 21.71
CA GLY A 444 -8.38 -13.90 22.00
C GLY A 444 -9.29 -12.72 22.37
N GLU A 445 -8.77 -11.56 22.74
CA GLU A 445 -9.60 -10.40 23.02
C GLU A 445 -10.24 -9.83 21.73
N ARG A 446 -11.50 -9.41 21.85
CA ARG A 446 -12.19 -8.68 20.79
C ARG A 446 -11.87 -7.20 20.89
N VAL A 447 -11.56 -6.61 19.75
CA VAL A 447 -11.33 -5.16 19.58
C VAL A 447 -12.38 -4.59 18.64
N LYS A 448 -12.80 -3.37 18.90
CA LYS A 448 -13.68 -2.60 18.02
C LYS A 448 -12.91 -1.40 17.49
N LYS A 449 -13.16 -1.03 16.22
CA LYS A 449 -12.62 0.20 15.63
C LYS A 449 -12.82 1.37 16.61
N GLY A 450 -11.77 2.16 16.78
CA GLY A 450 -11.79 3.32 17.66
C GLY A 450 -11.76 3.00 19.16
N LYS A 451 -11.49 1.77 19.56
CA LYS A 451 -11.26 1.43 20.98
C LYS A 451 -9.79 1.21 21.24
N LYS A 452 -9.34 1.61 22.42
CA LYS A 452 -7.96 1.45 22.86
C LYS A 452 -7.49 -0.01 22.74
N ILE A 453 -6.37 -0.20 22.06
CA ILE A 453 -5.74 -1.51 21.90
C ILE A 453 -4.33 -1.56 22.49
N LEU A 454 -3.63 -0.45 22.53
CA LEU A 454 -2.24 -0.35 22.92
C LEU A 454 -2.05 0.91 23.77
N SER A 455 -1.14 0.88 24.73
CA SER A 455 -0.55 2.09 25.31
C SER A 455 0.95 2.04 25.10
N ILE A 456 1.51 3.12 24.59
CA ILE A 456 2.94 3.34 24.43
C ILE A 456 3.41 4.34 25.48
N SER A 457 4.62 4.16 26.00
CA SER A 457 5.14 5.03 27.04
C SER A 457 6.58 5.42 26.76
N GLN A 458 6.93 6.67 27.09
CA GLN A 458 8.26 7.23 27.02
C GLN A 458 8.57 7.97 28.34
N ALA A 459 9.56 7.46 29.10
CA ALA A 459 10.00 8.06 30.37
C ALA A 459 8.83 8.43 31.33
N GLY A 460 7.83 7.53 31.46
CA GLY A 460 6.68 7.72 32.35
C GLY A 460 5.50 8.49 31.75
N LYS A 461 5.64 9.10 30.58
CA LYS A 461 4.55 9.73 29.81
C LYS A 461 3.92 8.69 28.88
N GLN A 462 2.61 8.73 28.66
CA GLN A 462 1.86 7.67 27.97
C GLN A 462 0.94 8.25 26.89
N LEU A 463 0.80 7.52 25.79
CA LEU A 463 -0.25 7.69 24.78
C LEU A 463 -1.04 6.39 24.61
N ASP A 464 -2.34 6.54 24.38
CA ASP A 464 -3.26 5.45 24.12
C ASP A 464 -3.57 5.36 22.62
N ILE A 465 -3.33 4.22 22.03
CA ILE A 465 -3.47 3.94 20.60
C ILE A 465 -4.75 3.12 20.36
N TYR A 466 -5.48 3.47 19.30
CA TYR A 466 -6.78 2.90 19.01
C TYR A 466 -6.78 1.94 17.83
N ALA A 467 -7.74 1.01 17.84
CA ALA A 467 -7.89 0.02 16.79
C ALA A 467 -8.32 0.66 15.46
N PRO A 468 -7.59 0.46 14.36
CA PRO A 468 -7.97 0.97 13.04
C PRO A 468 -9.21 0.25 12.45
N PHE A 469 -9.50 -0.96 12.91
CA PHE A 469 -10.65 -1.77 12.51
C PHE A 469 -11.05 -2.75 13.64
N SER A 470 -12.21 -3.39 13.47
CA SER A 470 -12.78 -4.34 14.43
C SER A 470 -12.35 -5.77 14.14
N GLY A 471 -11.99 -6.56 15.17
CA GLY A 471 -11.55 -7.93 15.00
C GLY A 471 -11.29 -8.68 16.30
N ILE A 472 -10.62 -9.83 16.18
CA ILE A 472 -10.14 -10.66 17.30
C ILE A 472 -8.63 -10.74 17.22
N ILE A 473 -7.93 -10.39 18.29
CA ILE A 473 -6.47 -10.50 18.37
C ILE A 473 -6.08 -11.97 18.29
N LYS A 474 -5.34 -12.37 17.26
CA LYS A 474 -4.78 -13.74 17.13
C LYS A 474 -3.42 -13.83 17.76
N GLU A 475 -2.60 -12.82 17.58
CA GLU A 475 -1.22 -12.81 18.04
C GLU A 475 -0.83 -11.39 18.50
N GLN A 476 0.00 -11.32 19.53
CA GLN A 476 0.69 -10.09 19.94
C GLN A 476 2.20 -10.25 19.77
N ASN A 477 2.88 -9.20 19.39
CA ASN A 477 4.34 -9.20 19.32
C ASN A 477 4.95 -9.13 20.71
N LYS A 478 5.24 -10.29 21.29
CA LYS A 478 5.80 -10.41 22.66
C LYS A 478 7.17 -9.75 22.81
N VAL A 479 7.92 -9.60 21.71
CA VAL A 479 9.25 -8.97 21.76
C VAL A 479 9.15 -7.52 22.22
N LEU A 480 8.06 -6.82 21.89
CA LEU A 480 7.83 -5.43 22.30
C LEU A 480 7.73 -5.25 23.83
N THR A 481 7.38 -6.29 24.57
CA THR A 481 7.34 -6.22 26.06
C THR A 481 8.73 -6.08 26.68
N THR A 482 9.75 -6.56 26.00
CA THR A 482 11.16 -6.48 26.43
C THR A 482 11.94 -5.42 25.66
N ASN A 483 11.53 -5.12 24.44
CA ASN A 483 12.18 -4.15 23.55
C ASN A 483 11.13 -3.30 22.83
N ALA A 484 10.58 -2.29 23.51
CA ALA A 484 9.60 -1.36 22.96
C ALA A 484 10.18 -0.49 21.84
N SER A 485 11.50 -0.27 21.83
CA SER A 485 12.19 0.57 20.83
C SER A 485 12.15 -0.02 19.41
N LEU A 486 11.74 -1.27 19.22
CA LEU A 486 11.48 -1.82 17.89
C LEU A 486 10.38 -1.06 17.13
N ILE A 487 9.42 -0.46 17.84
CA ILE A 487 8.43 0.43 17.21
C ILE A 487 9.12 1.65 16.57
N ASN A 488 10.21 2.14 17.16
CA ASN A 488 10.98 3.26 16.62
C ASN A 488 11.95 2.85 15.52
N SER A 489 12.67 1.74 15.69
CA SER A 489 13.71 1.33 14.76
C SER A 489 13.19 0.59 13.53
N SER A 490 12.02 -0.04 13.64
CA SER A 490 11.46 -0.92 12.60
C SER A 490 9.93 -0.92 12.64
N PRO A 491 9.26 0.26 12.49
CA PRO A 491 7.83 0.42 12.75
C PRO A 491 6.94 -0.47 11.88
N TYR A 492 7.37 -0.77 10.66
CA TYR A 492 6.59 -1.53 9.68
C TYR A 492 7.01 -3.00 9.57
N THR A 493 8.01 -3.43 10.34
CA THR A 493 8.57 -4.79 10.34
C THR A 493 8.53 -5.40 11.74
N ASP A 494 9.64 -5.42 12.46
CA ASP A 494 9.75 -6.03 13.79
C ASP A 494 8.91 -5.29 14.85
N GLY A 495 8.55 -4.03 14.58
CA GLY A 495 7.70 -3.19 15.41
C GLY A 495 6.19 -3.40 15.24
N TRP A 496 5.75 -4.43 14.47
CA TRP A 496 4.33 -4.78 14.44
C TRP A 496 3.81 -5.10 15.86
N VAL A 497 2.55 -4.77 16.14
CA VAL A 497 1.99 -4.91 17.48
C VAL A 497 1.06 -6.11 17.57
N TYR A 498 0.13 -6.24 16.64
CA TYR A 498 -0.87 -7.31 16.62
C TYR A 498 -1.04 -7.93 15.25
N LYS A 499 -1.44 -9.22 15.27
CA LYS A 499 -2.14 -9.85 14.17
C LYS A 499 -3.60 -10.05 14.58
N ILE A 500 -4.52 -9.46 13.81
CA ILE A 500 -5.95 -9.40 14.13
C ILE A 500 -6.75 -10.06 13.01
N GLU A 501 -7.63 -11.00 13.37
CA GLU A 501 -8.65 -11.52 12.46
C GLU A 501 -9.80 -10.50 12.36
N PRO A 502 -9.98 -9.83 11.21
CA PRO A 502 -10.96 -8.77 11.10
C PRO A 502 -12.39 -9.32 11.03
N THR A 503 -13.33 -8.64 11.70
CA THR A 503 -14.75 -9.05 11.67
C THR A 503 -15.59 -8.22 10.72
N ASN A 504 -15.11 -7.05 10.27
CA ASN A 504 -15.86 -6.12 9.44
C ASN A 504 -14.98 -5.36 8.44
N TRP A 505 -13.97 -6.04 7.90
CA TRP A 505 -12.90 -5.44 7.10
C TRP A 505 -13.41 -4.59 5.94
N LEU A 506 -14.26 -5.15 5.07
CA LEU A 506 -14.74 -4.48 3.86
C LEU A 506 -15.47 -3.15 4.11
N LYS A 507 -16.09 -3.01 5.28
CA LYS A 507 -16.76 -1.75 5.66
C LYS A 507 -15.78 -0.75 6.25
N GLU A 508 -14.84 -1.22 7.06
CA GLU A 508 -13.96 -0.37 7.86
C GLU A 508 -12.73 0.10 7.10
N ILE A 509 -12.23 -0.69 6.13
CA ILE A 509 -11.11 -0.32 5.27
C ILE A 509 -11.36 0.97 4.45
N ARG A 510 -12.61 1.30 4.16
CA ARG A 510 -13.00 2.50 3.41
C ARG A 510 -12.63 3.82 4.12
N TYR A 511 -12.39 3.75 5.41
CA TYR A 511 -12.01 4.89 6.24
C TYR A 511 -10.50 5.01 6.44
N LEU A 512 -9.73 4.08 5.89
CA LEU A 512 -8.28 4.09 5.96
C LEU A 512 -7.68 4.74 4.72
N PHE A 513 -6.53 5.36 4.87
CA PHE A 513 -5.78 5.98 3.78
C PHE A 513 -4.83 4.98 3.12
N MET A 514 -4.57 5.17 1.84
CA MET A 514 -3.54 4.48 1.07
C MET A 514 -2.83 5.41 0.10
N GLY A 515 -1.56 5.10 -0.20
CA GLY A 515 -0.81 5.74 -1.28
C GLY A 515 -0.82 7.27 -1.22
N GLU A 516 -1.24 7.94 -2.31
CA GLU A 516 -1.24 9.41 -2.39
C GLU A 516 -2.17 10.08 -1.36
N LYS A 517 -3.31 9.47 -1.03
CA LYS A 517 -4.21 10.02 -0.01
C LYS A 517 -3.56 10.09 1.38
N TYR A 518 -2.74 9.08 1.71
CA TYR A 518 -1.97 9.12 2.95
C TYR A 518 -0.91 10.22 2.92
N LYS A 519 -0.22 10.41 1.80
CA LYS A 519 0.77 11.49 1.66
C LYS A 519 0.14 12.88 1.80
N GLU A 520 -1.01 13.10 1.17
CA GLU A 520 -1.75 14.37 1.30
C GLU A 520 -2.21 14.62 2.75
N TRP A 521 -2.76 13.60 3.39
CA TRP A 521 -3.16 13.70 4.78
C TRP A 521 -1.94 13.96 5.69
N LEU A 522 -0.83 13.28 5.47
CA LEU A 522 0.40 13.46 6.25
C LEU A 522 0.95 14.89 6.16
N LYS A 523 0.87 15.55 5.00
CA LYS A 523 1.23 16.97 4.85
C LYS A 523 0.39 17.86 5.76
N SER A 524 -0.90 17.62 5.81
CA SER A 524 -1.80 18.36 6.69
C SER A 524 -1.49 18.07 8.17
N GLU A 525 -1.08 16.84 8.48
CA GLU A 525 -0.73 16.42 9.84
C GLU A 525 0.58 17.09 10.32
N PHE A 526 1.58 17.23 9.45
CA PHE A 526 2.78 18.01 9.75
C PHE A 526 2.47 19.50 9.99
N SER A 527 1.56 20.09 9.23
CA SER A 527 1.12 21.47 9.47
C SER A 527 0.45 21.60 10.85
N ARG A 528 -0.45 20.68 11.18
CA ARG A 528 -1.10 20.61 12.50
C ARG A 528 -0.09 20.44 13.62
N LEU A 529 0.94 19.60 13.41
CA LEU A 529 1.99 19.38 14.40
C LEU A 529 2.82 20.66 14.66
N LYS A 530 3.15 21.41 13.62
CA LYS A 530 3.82 22.70 13.74
C LYS A 530 2.96 23.71 14.50
N ASP A 531 1.67 23.80 14.15
CA ASP A 531 0.72 24.70 14.81
C ASP A 531 0.55 24.33 16.30
N PHE A 532 0.45 23.03 16.59
CA PHE A 532 0.33 22.51 17.95
C PHE A 532 1.53 22.93 18.81
N PHE A 533 2.75 22.65 18.37
CA PHE A 533 3.92 23.00 19.17
C PHE A 533 4.20 24.51 19.23
N SER A 534 3.75 25.30 18.26
CA SER A 534 3.90 26.75 18.30
C SER A 534 3.22 27.40 19.52
N VAL A 535 2.19 26.78 20.06
CA VAL A 535 1.45 27.24 21.24
C VAL A 535 2.26 27.03 22.54
N TYR A 536 3.06 25.97 22.62
CA TYR A 536 3.81 25.60 23.82
C TYR A 536 5.21 26.20 23.88
N VAL A 537 5.68 26.77 22.79
CA VAL A 537 7.00 27.42 22.74
C VAL A 537 6.86 28.88 23.22
N ASN A 538 7.32 29.14 24.46
CA ASN A 538 7.30 30.48 25.03
C ASN A 538 8.40 31.35 24.44
N PRO A 539 8.10 32.51 23.78
CA PRO A 539 9.07 33.38 23.10
C PRO A 539 10.23 33.89 23.95
N GLU A 540 10.03 33.99 25.26
CA GLU A 540 11.03 34.56 26.17
C GLU A 540 12.11 33.57 26.63
N LYS A 541 11.90 32.26 26.43
CA LYS A 541 12.76 31.22 27.03
C LYS A 541 13.50 30.33 26.04
N VAL A 542 13.17 30.32 24.75
CA VAL A 542 13.76 29.35 23.82
C VAL A 542 14.02 29.96 22.44
N LYS A 543 15.23 29.77 21.93
CA LYS A 543 15.60 30.02 20.51
C LYS A 543 14.67 29.32 19.47
N TYR A 544 13.82 28.42 19.88
CA TYR A 544 12.88 27.66 19.04
C TYR A 544 11.64 28.45 18.62
N ALA A 545 11.17 29.42 19.40
CA ALA A 545 9.95 30.18 19.05
C ALA A 545 10.09 30.93 17.72
N HIS A 546 11.28 31.49 17.47
CA HIS A 546 11.57 32.15 16.20
C HIS A 546 11.64 31.17 15.01
N ILE A 547 12.12 29.95 15.25
CA ILE A 547 12.28 28.93 14.23
C ILE A 547 10.91 28.39 13.77
N LEU A 548 9.95 28.18 14.68
CA LEU A 548 8.61 27.66 14.35
C LEU A 548 7.69 28.71 13.72
N GLN A 549 7.81 30.00 14.09
CA GLN A 549 7.03 31.09 13.51
C GLN A 549 7.43 31.43 12.08
N ASP A 550 8.70 31.25 11.70
CA ASP A 550 9.23 31.50 10.35
C ASP A 550 9.21 30.24 9.43
N GLY A 551 8.38 29.24 9.73
CA GLY A 551 8.34 27.98 8.97
C GLY A 551 9.43 26.98 9.36
N GLY A 552 9.95 27.09 10.58
CA GLY A 552 11.06 26.29 11.12
C GLY A 552 10.79 24.79 11.17
N GLU A 553 11.88 24.07 11.24
CA GLU A 553 11.94 22.61 11.17
C GLU A 553 11.70 21.98 12.54
N LEU A 554 10.91 20.91 12.59
CA LEU A 554 10.65 20.16 13.80
C LEU A 554 11.87 19.28 14.15
N LYS A 555 12.04 18.99 15.45
CA LYS A 555 13.05 18.07 15.95
C LYS A 555 12.48 16.65 16.02
N ASP A 556 13.25 15.64 15.67
CA ASP A 556 12.91 14.25 15.92
C ASP A 556 12.75 13.99 17.44
N GLY A 557 11.68 13.28 17.82
CA GLY A 557 11.31 13.06 19.22
C GLY A 557 10.86 14.32 19.95
N ILE A 558 10.25 15.28 19.27
CA ILE A 558 9.90 16.59 19.85
C ILE A 558 9.09 16.49 21.14
N LEU A 559 8.20 15.51 21.30
CA LEU A 559 7.41 15.30 22.53
C LEU A 559 8.29 14.94 23.74
N VAL A 560 9.50 14.43 23.55
CA VAL A 560 10.39 14.06 24.66
C VAL A 560 10.69 15.27 25.55
N ASP A 561 10.83 16.45 24.97
CA ASP A 561 11.22 17.68 25.64
C ASP A 561 10.05 18.32 26.43
N PHE A 562 8.83 17.82 26.31
CA PHE A 562 7.65 18.37 26.95
C PHE A 562 7.12 17.51 28.12
N GLY A 563 6.42 18.18 29.03
CA GLY A 563 5.81 17.55 30.21
C GLY A 563 4.58 16.68 29.88
N PRO A 564 4.05 15.95 30.89
CA PRO A 564 2.87 15.10 30.74
C PRO A 564 1.64 15.84 30.21
N GLU A 565 1.47 17.11 30.57
CA GLU A 565 0.34 17.95 30.13
C GLU A 565 0.29 18.08 28.60
N VAL A 566 1.46 18.31 27.94
CA VAL A 566 1.54 18.42 26.50
C VAL A 566 1.29 17.06 25.81
N TRP A 567 1.65 15.95 26.48
CA TRP A 567 1.32 14.60 26.00
C TRP A 567 -0.18 14.32 26.05
N GLU A 568 -0.89 14.78 27.09
CA GLU A 568 -2.35 14.68 27.18
C GLU A 568 -3.03 15.55 26.11
N ASP A 569 -2.53 16.75 25.88
CA ASP A 569 -3.04 17.63 24.82
C ASP A 569 -2.75 17.06 23.42
N PHE A 570 -1.59 16.43 23.22
CA PHE A 570 -1.27 15.73 21.99
C PHE A 570 -2.18 14.50 21.79
N GLN A 571 -2.42 13.70 22.82
CA GLN A 571 -3.38 12.61 22.80
C GLN A 571 -4.72 13.10 22.30
N THR A 572 -5.23 14.16 22.90
CA THR A 572 -6.54 14.72 22.56
C THR A 572 -6.58 15.29 21.15
N SER A 573 -5.50 15.98 20.73
CA SER A 573 -5.46 16.68 19.45
C SER A 573 -5.18 15.78 18.26
N PHE A 574 -4.35 14.75 18.40
CA PHE A 574 -3.88 13.93 17.28
C PHE A 574 -4.43 12.51 17.24
N ILE A 575 -4.78 11.96 18.40
CA ILE A 575 -5.19 10.56 18.49
C ILE A 575 -6.69 10.42 18.76
N ASP A 576 -7.25 11.22 19.70
CA ASP A 576 -8.66 11.11 20.12
C ASP A 576 -9.64 11.79 19.15
N VAL A 577 -9.21 12.76 18.36
CA VAL A 577 -10.05 13.53 17.41
C VAL A 577 -10.61 12.69 16.27
N SER A 578 -10.14 11.45 16.13
CA SER A 578 -10.48 10.57 15.01
C SER A 578 -11.82 9.83 15.17
N PHE A 579 -12.61 10.12 16.20
CA PHE A 579 -13.88 9.43 16.49
C PHE A 579 -15.12 10.32 16.34
#